data_2f891defb446783dc52ac0bf584f1e88
#
_entry.id   2f891defb446783dc52ac0bf584f1e88
#
_cell.length_a   1.000
_cell.length_b   1.000
_cell.length_c   1.000
_cell.angle_alpha   90.00
_cell.angle_beta   90.00
_cell.angle_gamma   90.00
#
_symmetry.space_group_name_H-M   'P 1'
#
loop_
_entity.id
_entity.type
_entity.pdbx_description
1 polymer ?
#
loop_
_entity_poly.entity_id
_entity_poly.type
_entity_poly.pdbx_seq_one_letter_code
_entity_poly.pdbx_strand_id
1 'polypeptide(L)'
;FKCQAPDAETLLDFVTELGFKSILPKLQKWIEERCCALGGAPVAAKKEEPARYLKIQNRDDLKALYQEIVSAQQFGFQVLHNGVEPEALSVCTKENSAYYLPIPQVTGEADLFSHHDVSQLDNETVKKFLPATLENPNILKIALDLKTQWHYLNKICGKQLDLWPYHDVAVMSYDVDSSLHEHT
;
A
#
# COMPACT_ATOMS: atom_id res chain seq x y z
N PHE A 1 12.85 -13.07 -47.45
CA PHE A 1 12.29 -12.67 -46.14
C PHE A 1 12.36 -11.16 -46.01
N LYS A 2 11.22 -10.46 -45.90
CA LYS A 2 11.19 -9.05 -45.52
C LYS A 2 11.06 -8.98 -43.99
N CYS A 3 12.02 -8.34 -43.32
CA CYS A 3 11.86 -8.01 -41.90
C CYS A 3 10.72 -6.99 -41.78
N GLN A 4 9.72 -7.31 -40.98
CA GLN A 4 8.67 -6.37 -40.57
C GLN A 4 9.03 -5.80 -39.18
N ALA A 5 8.58 -4.59 -38.91
CA ALA A 5 8.72 -4.03 -37.58
C ALA A 5 7.94 -4.93 -36.59
N PRO A 6 8.54 -5.34 -35.47
CA PRO A 6 7.83 -6.11 -34.46
C PRO A 6 6.70 -5.27 -33.87
N ASP A 7 5.61 -5.94 -33.49
CA ASP A 7 4.59 -5.32 -32.66
C ASP A 7 5.16 -5.11 -31.25
N ALA A 8 5.41 -3.85 -30.93
CA ALA A 8 6.09 -3.47 -29.69
C ALA A 8 5.26 -3.78 -28.46
N GLU A 9 3.92 -3.65 -28.54
CA GLU A 9 3.01 -3.91 -27.43
C GLU A 9 2.96 -5.40 -27.11
N THR A 10 2.70 -6.23 -28.11
CA THR A 10 2.69 -7.69 -27.97
C THR A 10 4.03 -8.24 -27.47
N LEU A 11 5.15 -7.65 -27.93
CA LEU A 11 6.48 -8.09 -27.50
C LEU A 11 6.79 -7.72 -26.06
N LEU A 12 6.37 -6.54 -25.59
CA LEU A 12 6.51 -6.11 -24.20
C LEU A 12 5.64 -6.96 -23.27
N ASP A 13 4.40 -7.20 -23.65
CA ASP A 13 3.48 -8.03 -22.88
C ASP A 13 4.03 -9.46 -22.74
N PHE A 14 4.52 -10.05 -23.82
CA PHE A 14 5.12 -11.38 -23.80
C PHE A 14 6.36 -11.48 -22.91
N VAL A 15 7.27 -10.50 -22.99
CA VAL A 15 8.48 -10.49 -22.13
C VAL A 15 8.13 -10.25 -20.67
N THR A 16 7.06 -9.48 -20.40
CA THR A 16 6.56 -9.23 -19.05
C THR A 16 5.90 -10.48 -18.48
N GLU A 17 5.07 -11.18 -19.25
CA GLU A 17 4.43 -12.43 -18.86
C GLU A 17 5.46 -13.53 -18.54
N LEU A 18 6.55 -13.58 -19.31
CA LEU A 18 7.66 -14.51 -19.05
C LEU A 18 8.57 -14.08 -17.88
N GLY A 19 8.33 -12.95 -17.25
CA GLY A 19 9.07 -12.48 -16.07
C GLY A 19 10.54 -12.07 -16.37
N PHE A 20 10.90 -11.74 -17.60
CA PHE A 20 12.28 -11.36 -17.97
C PHE A 20 12.62 -9.93 -17.56
N LYS A 21 12.62 -9.66 -16.24
CA LYS A 21 12.86 -8.33 -15.65
C LYS A 21 14.15 -7.64 -16.14
N SER A 22 15.23 -8.40 -16.37
CA SER A 22 16.52 -7.86 -16.83
C SER A 22 16.54 -7.46 -18.33
N ILE A 23 15.62 -7.98 -19.12
CA ILE A 23 15.51 -7.71 -20.56
C ILE A 23 14.58 -6.53 -20.83
N LEU A 24 13.57 -6.32 -20.01
CA LEU A 24 12.55 -5.27 -20.18
C LEU A 24 13.15 -3.88 -20.45
N PRO A 25 14.09 -3.33 -19.64
CA PRO A 25 14.64 -2.00 -19.92
C PRO A 25 15.45 -1.93 -21.20
N LYS A 26 16.13 -3.01 -21.58
CA LYS A 26 16.87 -3.09 -22.83
C LYS A 26 15.94 -3.18 -24.03
N LEU A 27 14.83 -3.90 -23.89
CA LEU A 27 13.81 -4.03 -24.91
C LEU A 27 13.07 -2.71 -25.13
N GLN A 28 12.71 -2.01 -24.06
CA GLN A 28 12.08 -0.68 -24.14
C GLN A 28 12.97 0.31 -24.92
N LYS A 29 14.25 0.38 -24.57
CA LYS A 29 15.21 1.22 -25.27
C LYS A 29 15.36 0.82 -26.74
N TRP A 30 15.40 -0.46 -27.03
CA TRP A 30 15.48 -0.96 -28.41
C TRP A 30 14.21 -0.63 -29.22
N ILE A 31 13.04 -0.71 -28.60
CA ILE A 31 11.77 -0.34 -29.21
C ILE A 31 11.75 1.17 -29.53
N GLU A 32 12.17 2.02 -28.60
CA GLU A 32 12.28 3.46 -28.83
C GLU A 32 13.22 3.80 -29.98
N GLU A 33 14.38 3.18 -30.04
CA GLU A 33 15.39 3.46 -31.05
C GLU A 33 15.06 2.89 -32.46
N ARG A 34 14.43 1.72 -32.52
CA ARG A 34 14.24 1.00 -33.80
C ARG A 34 12.81 0.92 -34.29
N CYS A 35 11.82 0.80 -33.42
CA CYS A 35 10.44 0.77 -33.89
C CYS A 35 10.03 2.13 -34.46
N CYS A 36 10.48 3.23 -33.87
CA CYS A 36 10.26 4.57 -34.41
C CYS A 36 10.97 4.73 -35.80
N ALA A 37 12.17 4.18 -35.94
CA ALA A 37 12.92 4.23 -37.21
C ALA A 37 12.29 3.36 -38.33
N LEU A 38 11.52 2.33 -37.99
CA LEU A 38 10.83 1.42 -38.89
C LEU A 38 9.35 1.77 -39.13
N GLY A 39 8.89 2.93 -38.57
CA GLY A 39 7.52 3.40 -38.75
C GLY A 39 6.50 2.74 -37.81
N GLY A 40 6.95 2.09 -36.73
CA GLY A 40 6.11 1.58 -35.67
C GLY A 40 5.54 2.73 -34.83
N ALA A 41 4.31 2.59 -34.33
CA ALA A 41 3.73 3.57 -33.41
C ALA A 41 4.47 3.54 -32.06
N PRO A 42 4.74 4.71 -31.45
CA PRO A 42 5.30 4.74 -30.11
C PRO A 42 4.31 4.08 -29.14
N VAL A 43 4.81 3.19 -28.28
CA VAL A 43 4.02 2.62 -27.18
C VAL A 43 3.60 3.78 -26.30
N ALA A 44 2.30 4.07 -26.26
CA ALA A 44 1.78 5.08 -25.37
C ALA A 44 1.98 4.59 -23.92
N ALA A 45 2.83 5.28 -23.16
CA ALA A 45 2.93 5.05 -21.74
C ALA A 45 1.51 5.15 -21.15
N LYS A 46 1.03 4.10 -20.45
CA LYS A 46 -0.23 4.16 -19.70
C LYS A 46 -0.14 5.40 -18.82
N LYS A 47 -1.01 6.37 -19.01
CA LYS A 47 -1.12 7.51 -18.10
C LYS A 47 -1.54 6.94 -16.76
N GLU A 48 -0.61 6.87 -15.84
CA GLU A 48 -0.92 6.58 -14.44
C GLU A 48 -1.79 7.73 -13.93
N GLU A 49 -2.94 7.40 -13.38
CA GLU A 49 -3.74 8.40 -12.69
C GLU A 49 -2.94 8.93 -11.50
N PRO A 50 -2.95 10.25 -11.25
CA PRO A 50 -2.17 10.83 -10.16
C PRO A 50 -2.64 10.22 -8.82
N ALA A 51 -1.72 9.65 -8.08
CA ALA A 51 -1.99 9.07 -6.77
C ALA A 51 -2.44 10.17 -5.79
N ARG A 52 -3.49 9.88 -5.03
CA ARG A 52 -4.05 10.77 -4.01
C ARG A 52 -3.60 10.32 -2.63
N TYR A 53 -2.81 11.15 -1.95
CA TYR A 53 -2.36 10.90 -0.59
C TYR A 53 -3.03 11.89 0.38
N LEU A 54 -3.68 11.38 1.42
CA LEU A 54 -4.40 12.16 2.39
C LEU A 54 -3.87 11.90 3.80
N LYS A 55 -3.48 12.95 4.49
CA LYS A 55 -3.10 12.86 5.91
C LYS A 55 -4.35 13.04 6.78
N ILE A 56 -4.60 12.10 7.68
CA ILE A 56 -5.65 12.19 8.69
C ILE A 56 -5.16 13.15 9.79
N GLN A 57 -5.87 14.26 9.98
CA GLN A 57 -5.48 15.31 10.91
C GLN A 57 -6.44 15.43 12.10
N ASN A 58 -7.68 15.03 11.92
CA ASN A 58 -8.73 15.22 12.91
C ASN A 58 -9.68 14.02 12.98
N ARG A 59 -10.61 14.06 13.92
CA ARG A 59 -11.59 13.00 14.17
C ARG A 59 -12.61 12.83 13.02
N ASP A 60 -12.90 13.88 12.29
CA ASP A 60 -13.86 13.81 11.19
C ASP A 60 -13.24 13.14 9.97
N ASP A 61 -11.96 13.40 9.67
CA ASP A 61 -11.18 12.65 8.67
C ASP A 61 -11.14 11.15 9.02
N LEU A 62 -10.92 10.83 10.30
CA LEU A 62 -10.87 9.45 10.77
C LEU A 62 -12.23 8.75 10.61
N LYS A 63 -13.35 9.44 10.89
CA LYS A 63 -14.69 8.92 10.65
C LYS A 63 -14.95 8.69 9.16
N ALA A 64 -14.52 9.63 8.30
CA ALA A 64 -14.66 9.48 6.85
C ALA A 64 -13.89 8.26 6.35
N LEU A 65 -12.65 8.07 6.82
CA LEU A 65 -11.86 6.88 6.52
C LEU A 65 -12.55 5.60 6.99
N TYR A 66 -13.10 5.58 8.21
CA TYR A 66 -13.85 4.43 8.73
C TYR A 66 -15.05 4.07 7.84
N GLN A 67 -15.83 5.06 7.43
CA GLN A 67 -16.97 4.86 6.54
C GLN A 67 -16.54 4.33 5.17
N GLU A 68 -15.43 4.82 4.63
CA GLU A 68 -14.88 4.33 3.36
C GLU A 68 -14.42 2.87 3.48
N ILE A 69 -13.73 2.50 4.56
CA ILE A 69 -13.31 1.11 4.84
C ILE A 69 -14.53 0.18 4.96
N VAL A 70 -15.55 0.60 5.71
CA VAL A 70 -16.79 -0.19 5.88
C VAL A 70 -17.52 -0.37 4.54
N SER A 71 -17.55 0.67 3.71
CA SER A 71 -18.17 0.60 2.38
C SER A 71 -17.41 -0.29 1.42
N ALA A 72 -16.08 -0.26 1.47
CA ALA A 72 -15.20 -1.09 0.63
C ALA A 72 -15.14 -2.55 1.08
N GLN A 73 -15.50 -2.84 2.34
CA GLN A 73 -15.40 -4.16 3.00
C GLN A 73 -14.00 -4.81 2.96
N GLN A 74 -13.02 -4.05 2.51
CA GLN A 74 -11.61 -4.45 2.49
C GLN A 74 -10.70 -3.24 2.51
N PHE A 75 -9.50 -3.40 3.04
CA PHE A 75 -8.45 -2.40 2.94
C PHE A 75 -7.06 -3.02 3.05
N GLY A 76 -6.11 -2.41 2.34
CA GLY A 76 -4.69 -2.67 2.52
C GLY A 76 -4.13 -1.76 3.62
N PHE A 77 -3.18 -2.25 4.39
CA PHE A 77 -2.52 -1.42 5.40
C PHE A 77 -1.06 -1.79 5.58
N GLN A 78 -0.29 -0.83 6.08
CA GLN A 78 1.09 -1.03 6.51
C GLN A 78 1.40 -0.11 7.69
N VAL A 79 2.01 -0.67 8.73
CA VAL A 79 2.54 0.10 9.85
C VAL A 79 3.92 0.64 9.46
N LEU A 80 4.08 1.94 9.55
CA LEU A 80 5.36 2.63 9.40
C LEU A 80 6.02 2.67 10.77
N HIS A 81 7.29 2.25 10.85
CA HIS A 81 8.02 2.14 12.11
C HIS A 81 9.50 2.45 11.90
N ASN A 82 10.19 2.83 12.96
CA ASN A 82 11.64 3.08 12.95
C ASN A 82 12.48 1.84 13.34
N GLY A 83 11.90 0.65 13.30
CA GLY A 83 12.50 -0.62 13.74
C GLY A 83 12.13 -0.99 15.19
N VAL A 84 11.76 -0.04 16.03
CA VAL A 84 11.43 -0.24 17.46
C VAL A 84 9.98 0.20 17.73
N GLU A 85 9.61 1.42 17.32
CA GLU A 85 8.33 2.02 17.62
C GLU A 85 7.51 2.25 16.34
N PRO A 86 6.19 1.98 16.37
CA PRO A 86 5.28 2.34 15.30
C PRO A 86 5.07 3.86 15.28
N GLU A 87 5.18 4.48 14.10
CA GLU A 87 5.05 5.93 13.93
C GLU A 87 3.76 6.34 13.26
N ALA A 88 3.30 5.53 12.31
CA ALA A 88 2.08 5.78 11.56
C ALA A 88 1.50 4.51 10.97
N LEU A 89 0.26 4.60 10.49
CA LEU A 89 -0.41 3.58 9.69
C LEU A 89 -0.73 4.14 8.31
N SER A 90 -0.29 3.47 7.27
CA SER A 90 -0.78 3.71 5.91
C SER A 90 -1.98 2.83 5.65
N VAL A 91 -3.04 3.38 5.05
CA VAL A 91 -4.28 2.66 4.73
C VAL A 91 -4.68 2.95 3.29
N CYS A 92 -5.07 1.92 2.55
CA CYS A 92 -5.51 2.00 1.17
C CYS A 92 -6.82 1.22 1.01
N THR A 93 -7.85 1.85 0.46
CA THR A 93 -9.16 1.23 0.17
C THR A 93 -9.38 0.97 -1.32
N LYS A 94 -8.63 1.67 -2.17
CA LYS A 94 -8.69 1.58 -3.64
C LYS A 94 -7.36 1.98 -4.26
N GLU A 95 -7.16 1.63 -5.52
CA GLU A 95 -5.99 1.99 -6.30
C GLU A 95 -5.75 3.51 -6.32
N ASN A 96 -4.50 3.91 -6.36
CA ASN A 96 -4.04 5.30 -6.41
C ASN A 96 -4.58 6.22 -5.30
N SER A 97 -5.02 5.65 -4.16
CA SER A 97 -5.48 6.42 -3.01
C SER A 97 -4.97 5.82 -1.71
N ALA A 98 -4.25 6.61 -0.93
CA ALA A 98 -3.76 6.18 0.37
C ALA A 98 -3.95 7.26 1.44
N TYR A 99 -4.22 6.78 2.65
CA TYR A 99 -4.37 7.60 3.85
C TYR A 99 -3.17 7.38 4.76
N TYR A 100 -2.65 8.45 5.31
CA TYR A 100 -1.61 8.44 6.32
C TYR A 100 -2.22 8.80 7.66
N LEU A 101 -2.26 7.84 8.59
CA LEU A 101 -2.74 8.00 9.95
C LEU A 101 -1.54 8.07 10.90
N PRO A 102 -1.17 9.25 11.41
CA PRO A 102 -0.09 9.37 12.39
C PRO A 102 -0.51 8.71 13.71
N ILE A 103 0.42 8.01 14.36
CA ILE A 103 0.21 7.46 15.69
C ILE A 103 0.83 8.45 16.68
N PRO A 104 0.02 9.10 17.53
CA PRO A 104 0.55 10.03 18.50
C PRO A 104 1.52 9.32 19.46
N GLN A 105 2.77 9.78 19.50
CA GLN A 105 3.76 9.28 20.45
C GLN A 105 3.47 9.89 21.81
N VAL A 106 3.47 9.06 22.84
CA VAL A 106 3.43 9.58 24.23
C VAL A 106 4.85 10.05 24.56
N THR A 107 5.19 11.27 24.15
CA THR A 107 6.40 11.92 24.65
C THR A 107 6.14 12.28 26.11
N GLY A 108 6.96 11.72 27.01
CA GLY A 108 6.79 11.89 28.45
C GLY A 108 7.01 13.31 29.01
N GLU A 109 7.26 14.29 28.14
CA GLU A 109 7.28 15.71 28.47
C GLU A 109 5.99 16.33 27.97
N ALA A 110 5.05 16.48 28.89
CA ALA A 110 3.90 17.35 28.66
C ALA A 110 4.46 18.77 28.48
N ASP A 111 4.56 19.21 27.22
CA ASP A 111 4.86 20.59 26.91
C ASP A 111 3.69 21.43 27.43
N LEU A 112 3.90 22.07 28.60
CA LEU A 112 2.90 22.88 29.33
C LEU A 112 2.36 24.06 28.49
N PHE A 113 2.94 24.30 27.31
CA PHE A 113 2.58 25.37 26.41
C PHE A 113 1.97 24.90 25.07
N SER A 114 1.85 23.61 24.83
CA SER A 114 1.11 23.11 23.68
C SER A 114 -0.38 23.28 23.92
N HIS A 115 -0.99 24.24 23.27
CA HIS A 115 -2.44 24.32 23.14
C HIS A 115 -2.90 23.05 22.40
N HIS A 116 -3.48 22.11 23.15
CA HIS A 116 -4.18 20.97 22.57
C HIS A 116 -5.40 21.52 21.83
N ASP A 117 -5.27 21.71 20.53
CA ASP A 117 -6.42 21.92 19.66
C ASP A 117 -7.33 20.68 19.82
N VAL A 118 -8.53 20.90 20.28
CA VAL A 118 -9.53 19.82 20.54
C VAL A 118 -9.85 19.04 19.26
N SER A 119 -9.44 19.55 18.10
CA SER A 119 -9.57 18.94 16.78
C SER A 119 -8.46 17.94 16.44
N GLN A 120 -7.34 17.93 17.16
CA GLN A 120 -6.22 17.03 16.88
C GLN A 120 -6.55 15.57 17.25
N LEU A 121 -5.94 14.64 16.49
CA LEU A 121 -6.06 13.22 16.72
C LEU A 121 -5.35 12.85 18.04
N ASP A 122 -6.09 12.41 19.04
CA ASP A 122 -5.53 11.90 20.28
C ASP A 122 -5.26 10.39 20.22
N ASN A 123 -4.35 9.94 21.07
CA ASN A 123 -3.97 8.52 21.15
C ASN A 123 -5.17 7.61 21.50
N GLU A 124 -6.08 8.07 22.34
CA GLU A 124 -7.27 7.33 22.72
C GLU A 124 -8.25 7.14 21.54
N THR A 125 -8.38 8.13 20.70
CA THR A 125 -9.20 8.03 19.48
C THR A 125 -8.60 7.01 18.51
N VAL A 126 -7.28 7.00 18.29
CA VAL A 126 -6.59 6.02 17.44
C VAL A 126 -6.72 4.62 18.04
N LYS A 127 -6.51 4.44 19.35
CA LYS A 127 -6.65 3.16 20.04
C LYS A 127 -8.07 2.59 20.02
N LYS A 128 -9.10 3.41 19.87
CA LYS A 128 -10.48 2.96 19.66
C LYS A 128 -10.78 2.62 18.21
N PHE A 129 -10.25 3.42 17.29
CA PHE A 129 -10.45 3.21 15.86
C PHE A 129 -9.82 1.91 15.37
N LEU A 130 -8.58 1.60 15.77
CA LEU A 130 -7.85 0.44 15.30
C LEU A 130 -8.58 -0.88 15.58
N PRO A 131 -8.98 -1.21 16.82
CA PRO A 131 -9.75 -2.43 17.07
C PRO A 131 -11.10 -2.45 16.36
N ALA A 132 -11.82 -1.32 16.33
CA ALA A 132 -13.13 -1.24 15.67
C ALA A 132 -13.04 -1.57 14.16
N THR A 133 -11.90 -1.30 13.54
CA THR A 133 -11.65 -1.57 12.11
C THR A 133 -11.03 -2.95 11.91
N LEU A 134 -9.99 -3.26 12.68
CA LEU A 134 -9.16 -4.46 12.52
C LEU A 134 -9.84 -5.74 13.02
N GLU A 135 -10.62 -5.67 14.09
CA GLU A 135 -11.35 -6.82 14.64
C GLU A 135 -12.74 -7.01 14.00
N ASN A 136 -13.11 -6.19 13.03
CA ASN A 136 -14.39 -6.34 12.35
C ASN A 136 -14.38 -7.55 11.39
N PRO A 137 -15.22 -8.59 11.64
CA PRO A 137 -15.21 -9.80 10.83
C PRO A 137 -15.76 -9.63 9.40
N ASN A 138 -16.44 -8.50 9.12
CA ASN A 138 -16.98 -8.21 7.80
C ASN A 138 -16.02 -7.42 6.91
N ILE A 139 -14.82 -7.10 7.39
CA ILE A 139 -13.83 -6.32 6.68
C ILE A 139 -12.59 -7.19 6.46
N LEU A 140 -12.18 -7.36 5.21
CA LEU A 140 -10.94 -8.06 4.86
C LEU A 140 -9.74 -7.13 5.06
N LYS A 141 -8.75 -7.59 5.81
CA LYS A 141 -7.47 -6.90 6.03
C LYS A 141 -6.41 -7.50 5.13
N ILE A 142 -5.69 -6.64 4.41
CA ILE A 142 -4.65 -7.05 3.47
C ILE A 142 -3.36 -6.35 3.88
N ALA A 143 -2.28 -7.12 4.09
CA ALA A 143 -0.98 -6.55 4.44
C ALA A 143 0.16 -7.38 3.86
N LEU A 144 1.31 -6.75 3.70
CA LEU A 144 2.58 -7.43 3.42
C LEU A 144 3.24 -7.77 4.76
N ASP A 145 3.70 -9.02 4.94
CA ASP A 145 4.26 -9.53 6.19
C ASP A 145 3.36 -9.21 7.40
N LEU A 146 2.16 -9.77 7.35
CA LEU A 146 1.11 -9.52 8.34
C LEU A 146 1.57 -9.78 9.78
N LYS A 147 2.47 -10.75 9.99
CA LYS A 147 2.99 -11.08 11.32
C LYS A 147 3.71 -9.88 11.95
N THR A 148 4.58 -9.22 11.20
CA THR A 148 5.27 -8.01 11.64
C THR A 148 4.29 -6.86 11.87
N GLN A 149 3.34 -6.67 10.96
CA GLN A 149 2.31 -5.64 11.09
C GLN A 149 1.47 -5.85 12.36
N TRP A 150 1.04 -7.08 12.60
CA TRP A 150 0.26 -7.46 13.78
C TRP A 150 1.01 -7.21 15.10
N HIS A 151 2.31 -7.47 15.13
CA HIS A 151 3.13 -7.18 16.30
C HIS A 151 3.10 -5.69 16.68
N TYR A 152 3.29 -4.80 15.72
CA TYR A 152 3.23 -3.35 15.95
C TYR A 152 1.82 -2.87 16.29
N LEU A 153 0.78 -3.41 15.66
CA LEU A 153 -0.61 -3.06 15.98
C LEU A 153 -0.97 -3.44 17.42
N ASN A 154 -0.56 -4.61 17.89
CA ASN A 154 -0.73 -5.03 19.27
C ASN A 154 -0.01 -4.08 20.25
N LYS A 155 1.17 -3.61 19.88
CA LYS A 155 1.92 -2.64 20.67
C LYS A 155 1.18 -1.29 20.78
N ILE A 156 0.63 -0.80 19.66
CA ILE A 156 -0.18 0.44 19.65
C ILE A 156 -1.41 0.31 20.51
N CYS A 157 -2.14 -0.79 20.39
CA CYS A 157 -3.40 -1.01 21.09
C CYS A 157 -3.22 -1.45 22.55
N GLY A 158 -2.03 -1.93 22.94
CA GLY A 158 -1.77 -2.49 24.26
C GLY A 158 -2.53 -3.79 24.54
N LYS A 159 -3.02 -4.45 23.50
CA LYS A 159 -3.73 -5.73 23.57
C LYS A 159 -3.48 -6.57 22.32
N GLN A 160 -3.72 -7.86 22.43
CA GLN A 160 -3.73 -8.76 21.27
C GLN A 160 -5.01 -8.52 20.45
N LEU A 161 -4.83 -8.27 19.14
CA LEU A 161 -5.91 -8.05 18.18
C LEU A 161 -6.24 -9.35 17.43
N ASP A 162 -7.52 -9.56 17.14
CA ASP A 162 -7.98 -10.58 16.20
C ASP A 162 -8.19 -9.95 14.83
N LEU A 163 -7.30 -10.26 13.87
CA LEU A 163 -7.33 -9.66 12.53
C LEU A 163 -8.20 -10.44 11.53
N TRP A 164 -8.87 -11.54 11.95
CA TRP A 164 -9.67 -12.32 11.02
C TRP A 164 -10.88 -11.54 10.46
N PRO A 165 -11.17 -11.61 9.11
CA PRO A 165 -10.41 -12.26 8.04
C PRO A 165 -9.24 -11.39 7.52
N TYR A 166 -8.18 -12.05 7.04
CA TYR A 166 -7.02 -11.36 6.51
C TYR A 166 -6.35 -12.09 5.33
N HIS A 167 -5.60 -11.34 4.51
CA HIS A 167 -4.67 -11.87 3.52
C HIS A 167 -3.27 -11.32 3.78
N ASP A 168 -2.27 -12.22 3.73
CA ASP A 168 -0.85 -11.84 3.73
C ASP A 168 -0.32 -11.93 2.30
N VAL A 169 0.06 -10.79 1.73
CA VAL A 169 0.51 -10.70 0.33
C VAL A 169 1.81 -11.46 0.11
N ALA A 170 2.71 -11.51 1.09
CA ALA A 170 3.95 -12.27 0.98
C ALA A 170 3.68 -13.78 0.88
N VAL A 171 2.77 -14.30 1.72
CA VAL A 171 2.36 -15.71 1.68
C VAL A 171 1.65 -16.04 0.37
N MET A 172 0.72 -15.20 -0.07
CA MET A 172 0.02 -15.37 -1.34
C MET A 172 0.98 -15.35 -2.54
N SER A 173 1.96 -14.46 -2.54
CA SER A 173 3.00 -14.41 -3.57
C SER A 173 3.83 -15.70 -3.60
N TYR A 174 4.17 -16.24 -2.43
CA TYR A 174 4.89 -17.51 -2.32
C TYR A 174 4.06 -18.70 -2.85
N ASP A 175 2.76 -18.72 -2.56
CA ASP A 175 1.85 -19.78 -3.03
C ASP A 175 1.68 -19.76 -4.56
N VAL A 176 1.73 -18.58 -5.18
CA VAL A 176 1.64 -18.43 -6.64
C VAL A 176 2.93 -18.83 -7.33
N ASP A 177 4.08 -18.38 -6.82
CA ASP A 177 5.40 -18.70 -7.38
C ASP A 177 6.47 -18.76 -6.28
N SER A 178 6.70 -19.97 -5.78
CA SER A 178 7.72 -20.23 -4.75
C SER A 178 9.17 -20.10 -5.25
N SER A 179 9.38 -19.92 -6.55
CA SER A 179 10.73 -19.76 -7.14
C SER A 179 11.24 -18.33 -7.07
N LEU A 180 10.40 -17.36 -6.76
CA LEU A 180 10.81 -15.97 -6.54
C LEU A 180 11.67 -15.88 -5.28
N HIS A 181 12.83 -15.23 -5.39
CA HIS A 181 13.77 -15.07 -4.27
C HIS A 181 13.32 -14.02 -3.25
N GLU A 182 12.46 -13.08 -3.66
CA GLU A 182 11.94 -12.01 -2.83
C GLU A 182 10.43 -11.90 -3.02
N HIS A 183 9.67 -12.17 -1.96
CA HIS A 183 8.21 -12.03 -1.90
C HIS A 183 7.80 -10.74 -1.15
N THR A 184 8.59 -9.65 -1.37
CA THR A 184 8.42 -8.34 -0.72
C THR A 184 8.10 -7.26 -1.74
#